data_c984211e742eedf28119e9720b293d4f
#
_entry.id   c984211e742eedf28119e9720b293d4f
#
_cell.length_a   1.000
_cell.length_b   1.000
_cell.length_c   1.000
_cell.angle_alpha   90.00
_cell.angle_beta   90.00
_cell.angle_gamma   90.00
#
_symmetry.space_group_name_H-M   'P 1'
#
loop_
_entity.id
_entity.type
_entity.pdbx_description
1 polymer ?
#
loop_
_entity_poly.entity_id
_entity_poly.type
_entity_poly.pdbx_seq_one_letter_code
_entity_poly.pdbx_strand_id
1 'polypeptide(L)'
;MSYRIACIDLGGTMIKSGLWDGTALSHTQQTPTHAQEGAQAVLDRVITLVRAMGPIDGVGLSTAGEVEPESGRILLCDNIPGYTGMEVGRLLTQELGVPAAVEND
;
A
#
# COMPACT_ATOMS: atom_id res chain seq x y z
N MET A 1 -7.05 -1.14 -24.30
CA MET A 1 -7.32 -0.50 -22.98
C MET A 1 -6.14 -0.73 -22.06
N SER A 2 -5.59 0.32 -21.53
CA SER A 2 -4.49 0.17 -20.58
C SER A 2 -5.05 0.03 -19.18
N TYR A 3 -4.48 -0.91 -18.46
CA TYR A 3 -4.79 -1.20 -17.07
C TYR A 3 -3.60 -0.72 -16.24
N ARG A 4 -3.87 0.07 -15.22
CA ARG A 4 -2.79 0.63 -14.40
C ARG A 4 -3.09 0.36 -12.93
N ILE A 5 -2.38 -0.59 -12.36
CA ILE A 5 -2.54 -0.97 -10.94
C ILE A 5 -1.24 -0.67 -10.21
N ALA A 6 -1.33 0.16 -9.18
CA ALA A 6 -0.21 0.37 -8.27
C ALA A 6 -0.07 -0.85 -7.36
N CYS A 7 1.09 -1.48 -7.38
CA CYS A 7 1.39 -2.66 -6.59
C CYS A 7 2.38 -2.29 -5.51
N ILE A 8 1.99 -2.48 -4.25
CA ILE A 8 2.81 -2.10 -3.10
C ILE A 8 3.01 -3.31 -2.21
N ASP A 9 4.26 -3.57 -1.86
CA ASP A 9 4.61 -4.56 -0.85
C ASP A 9 5.20 -3.80 0.34
N LEU A 10 4.41 -3.67 1.39
CA LEU A 10 4.75 -2.91 2.58
C LEU A 10 5.31 -3.82 3.65
N GLY A 11 6.62 -3.86 3.75
CA GLY A 11 7.32 -4.58 4.82
C GLY A 11 7.67 -3.66 5.98
N GLY A 12 8.08 -4.27 7.08
CA GLY A 12 8.50 -3.51 8.26
C GLY A 12 9.77 -2.70 8.05
N THR A 13 10.59 -3.06 7.07
CA THR A 13 11.88 -2.41 6.80
C THR A 13 11.88 -1.70 5.44
N MET A 14 11.26 -2.30 4.43
CA MET A 14 11.33 -1.83 3.05
C MET A 14 9.96 -1.85 2.41
N ILE A 15 9.64 -0.82 1.63
CA ILE A 15 8.48 -0.76 0.76
C ILE A 15 8.96 -1.02 -0.66
N LYS A 16 8.39 -2.04 -1.31
CA LYS A 16 8.62 -2.30 -2.73
C LYS A 16 7.39 -1.84 -3.49
N SER A 17 7.59 -1.14 -4.59
CA SER A 17 6.48 -0.61 -5.36
C SER A 17 6.71 -0.77 -6.85
N GLY A 18 5.63 -0.85 -7.60
CA GLY A 18 5.67 -0.97 -9.05
C GLY A 18 4.30 -0.74 -9.66
N LEU A 19 4.27 -0.61 -10.97
CA LEU A 19 3.05 -0.38 -11.73
C LEU A 19 2.81 -1.59 -12.64
N TRP A 20 1.64 -2.20 -12.49
CA TRP A 20 1.19 -3.32 -13.31
C TRP A 20 0.24 -2.80 -14.39
N ASP A 21 0.52 -3.13 -15.66
CA ASP A 21 -0.29 -2.67 -16.79
C ASP A 21 -1.19 -3.76 -17.40
N GLY A 22 -1.29 -4.90 -16.73
CA GLY A 22 -2.01 -6.07 -17.21
C GLY A 22 -1.10 -7.09 -17.88
N THR A 23 0.15 -6.72 -18.18
CA THR A 23 1.12 -7.58 -18.86
C THR A 23 2.44 -7.62 -18.10
N ALA A 24 2.95 -6.47 -17.70
CA ALA A 24 4.28 -6.36 -17.10
C ALA A 24 4.29 -5.38 -15.94
N LEU A 25 5.21 -5.58 -15.02
CA LEU A 25 5.47 -4.68 -13.91
C LEU A 25 6.58 -3.70 -14.31
N SER A 26 6.32 -2.41 -14.13
CA SER A 26 7.26 -1.36 -14.45
C SER A 26 7.38 -0.37 -13.30
N HIS A 27 8.26 0.63 -13.43
CA HIS A 27 8.45 1.68 -12.42
C HIS A 27 8.76 1.10 -11.04
N THR A 28 9.49 -0.03 -11.01
CA THR A 28 9.81 -0.69 -9.75
C THR A 28 10.84 0.07 -8.97
N GLN A 29 10.62 0.19 -7.67
CA GLN A 29 11.58 0.80 -6.77
C GLN A 29 11.45 0.24 -5.36
N GLN A 30 12.46 0.47 -4.56
CA GLN A 30 12.48 0.11 -3.15
C GLN A 30 12.74 1.37 -2.33
N THR A 31 11.95 1.52 -1.27
CA THR A 31 12.00 2.71 -0.41
C THR A 31 12.02 2.24 1.04
N PRO A 32 12.90 2.78 1.89
CA PRO A 32 12.86 2.43 3.30
C PRO A 32 11.51 2.77 3.92
N THR A 33 10.97 1.83 4.70
CA THR A 33 9.67 2.02 5.34
C THR A 33 9.73 3.10 6.40
N HIS A 34 10.83 3.18 7.16
CA HIS A 34 10.97 4.06 8.32
C HIS A 34 9.81 3.86 9.30
N ALA A 35 9.57 2.59 9.66
CA ALA A 35 8.42 2.18 10.47
C ALA A 35 8.33 2.94 11.80
N GLN A 36 9.48 3.35 12.36
CA GLN A 36 9.54 4.06 13.65
C GLN A 36 8.90 5.44 13.59
N GLU A 37 8.69 5.98 12.40
CA GLU A 37 7.98 7.25 12.24
C GLU A 37 6.47 7.09 12.44
N GLY A 38 5.97 5.87 12.54
CA GLY A 38 4.58 5.55 12.80
C GLY A 38 3.77 5.29 11.55
N ALA A 39 2.60 4.68 11.76
CA ALA A 39 1.76 4.19 10.67
C ALA A 39 1.26 5.30 9.75
N GLN A 40 0.91 6.46 10.27
CA GLN A 40 0.42 7.56 9.43
C GLN A 40 1.51 8.03 8.47
N ALA A 41 2.74 8.20 8.97
CA ALA A 41 3.87 8.60 8.12
C ALA A 41 4.16 7.54 7.06
N VAL A 42 4.07 6.26 7.42
CA VAL A 42 4.28 5.15 6.50
C VAL A 42 3.18 5.15 5.40
N LEU A 43 1.93 5.34 5.80
CA LEU A 43 0.83 5.39 4.83
C LEU A 43 0.96 6.59 3.90
N ASP A 44 1.34 7.76 4.42
CA ASP A 44 1.59 8.94 3.59
C ASP A 44 2.70 8.67 2.58
N ARG A 45 3.71 7.92 2.98
CA ARG A 45 4.82 7.53 2.10
C ARG A 45 4.33 6.63 0.97
N VAL A 46 3.47 5.65 1.29
CA VAL A 46 2.84 4.79 0.28
C VAL A 46 2.02 5.62 -0.71
N ILE A 47 1.21 6.54 -0.20
CA ILE A 47 0.38 7.40 -1.05
C ILE A 47 1.25 8.26 -1.98
N THR A 48 2.34 8.80 -1.47
CA THR A 48 3.28 9.58 -2.29
C THR A 48 3.87 8.74 -3.41
N LEU A 49 4.26 7.49 -3.11
CA LEU A 49 4.79 6.58 -4.12
C LEU A 49 3.77 6.28 -5.21
N VAL A 50 2.51 6.05 -4.82
CA VAL A 50 1.43 5.76 -5.77
C VAL A 50 1.15 6.98 -6.65
N ARG A 51 1.05 8.16 -6.06
CA ARG A 51 0.79 9.40 -6.82
C ARG A 51 1.87 9.70 -7.85
N ALA A 52 3.11 9.33 -7.54
CA ALA A 52 4.23 9.51 -8.47
C ALA A 52 4.12 8.62 -9.71
N MET A 53 3.29 7.59 -9.68
CA MET A 53 3.07 6.70 -10.83
C MET A 53 2.15 7.31 -11.89
N GLY A 54 1.50 8.42 -11.59
CA GLY A 54 0.49 9.03 -12.44
C GLY A 54 -0.89 8.40 -12.26
N PRO A 55 -1.80 8.55 -13.24
CA PRO A 55 -3.15 7.99 -13.13
C PRO A 55 -3.13 6.48 -12.99
N ILE A 56 -3.95 5.96 -12.07
CA ILE A 56 -4.09 4.52 -11.83
C ILE A 56 -5.57 4.15 -11.75
N ASP A 57 -5.86 2.88 -11.97
CA ASP A 57 -7.23 2.33 -11.90
C ASP A 57 -7.50 1.63 -10.58
N GLY A 58 -6.46 1.26 -9.85
CA GLY A 58 -6.59 0.60 -8.57
C GLY A 58 -5.25 0.43 -7.87
N VAL A 59 -5.31 -0.02 -6.62
CA VAL A 59 -4.12 -0.29 -5.79
C VAL A 59 -4.24 -1.69 -5.22
N GLY A 60 -3.14 -2.44 -5.31
CA GLY A 60 -2.98 -3.70 -4.57
C GLY A 60 -1.88 -3.53 -3.54
N LEU A 61 -2.21 -3.67 -2.28
CA LEU A 61 -1.26 -3.57 -1.18
C LEU A 61 -1.12 -4.91 -0.49
N SER A 62 0.10 -5.44 -0.50
CA SER A 62 0.51 -6.56 0.34
C SER A 62 1.24 -5.96 1.55
N THR A 63 0.86 -6.32 2.75
CA THR A 63 1.38 -5.66 3.95
C THR A 63 1.80 -6.64 5.02
N ALA A 64 2.79 -6.24 5.81
CA ALA A 64 3.12 -6.90 7.06
C ALA A 64 1.92 -6.86 8.00
N GLY A 65 1.81 -7.85 8.88
CA GLY A 65 0.72 -7.96 9.84
C GLY A 65 -0.44 -8.80 9.34
N GLU A 66 -1.48 -8.88 10.13
CA GLU A 66 -2.70 -9.60 9.79
C GLU A 66 -3.74 -8.62 9.30
N VAL A 67 -4.45 -8.99 8.25
CA VAL A 67 -5.42 -8.11 7.58
C VAL A 67 -6.77 -8.80 7.51
N GLU A 68 -7.84 -8.02 7.69
CA GLU A 68 -9.18 -8.44 7.32
C GLU A 68 -9.37 -8.14 5.83
N PRO A 69 -9.42 -9.17 4.96
CA PRO A 69 -9.37 -8.92 3.51
C PRO A 69 -10.55 -8.10 2.98
N GLU A 70 -11.74 -8.29 3.56
CA GLU A 70 -12.93 -7.60 3.06
C GLU A 70 -12.89 -6.10 3.29
N SER A 71 -12.39 -5.66 4.44
CA SER A 71 -12.35 -4.24 4.80
C SER A 71 -10.99 -3.59 4.56
N GLY A 72 -9.92 -4.40 4.50
CA GLY A 72 -8.56 -3.88 4.45
C GLY A 72 -8.09 -3.27 5.76
N ARG A 73 -8.72 -3.67 6.86
CA ARG A 73 -8.34 -3.22 8.20
C ARG A 73 -7.19 -4.07 8.73
N ILE A 74 -6.22 -3.44 9.35
CA ILE A 74 -5.09 -4.13 9.97
C ILE A 74 -5.54 -4.66 11.33
N LEU A 75 -5.57 -5.98 11.48
CA LEU A 75 -5.99 -6.61 12.71
C LEU A 75 -4.87 -6.64 13.74
N LEU A 76 -3.65 -6.89 13.30
CA LEU A 76 -2.48 -6.94 14.18
C LEU A 76 -1.22 -6.69 13.39
N CYS A 77 -0.40 -5.76 13.83
CA CYS A 77 0.95 -5.55 13.31
C CYS A 77 1.82 -4.89 14.36
N ASP A 78 2.83 -5.59 14.84
CA ASP A 78 3.72 -5.09 15.88
C ASP A 78 4.89 -4.28 15.34
N ASN A 79 5.19 -4.42 14.05
CA ASN A 79 6.39 -3.84 13.45
C ASN A 79 6.27 -2.36 13.09
N ILE A 80 5.04 -1.86 12.98
CA ILE A 80 4.78 -0.47 12.61
C ILE A 80 3.89 0.15 13.69
N PRO A 81 4.44 1.05 14.51
CA PRO A 81 3.67 1.68 15.58
C PRO A 81 2.41 2.38 15.06
N GLY A 82 1.27 2.10 15.69
CA GLY A 82 -0.01 2.71 15.33
C GLY A 82 -0.73 2.04 14.17
N TYR A 83 -0.17 0.97 13.61
CA TYR A 83 -0.74 0.33 12.43
C TYR A 83 -1.92 -0.60 12.78
N THR A 84 -1.86 -1.28 13.92
CA THR A 84 -2.97 -2.13 14.36
C THR A 84 -4.27 -1.33 14.47
N GLY A 85 -5.33 -1.83 13.84
CA GLY A 85 -6.63 -1.16 13.83
C GLY A 85 -6.82 -0.14 12.70
N MET A 86 -5.77 0.19 11.96
CA MET A 86 -5.86 1.16 10.87
C MET A 86 -6.67 0.59 9.70
N GLU A 87 -7.61 1.37 9.20
CA GLU A 87 -8.44 0.98 8.06
C GLU A 87 -7.77 1.39 6.75
N VAL A 88 -6.69 0.69 6.43
CA VAL A 88 -5.81 1.04 5.31
C VAL A 88 -6.55 1.02 3.97
N GLY A 89 -7.39 0.01 3.74
CA GLY A 89 -8.15 -0.09 2.50
C GLY A 89 -9.04 1.13 2.27
N ARG A 90 -9.78 1.55 3.30
CA ARG A 90 -10.65 2.71 3.23
C ARG A 90 -9.84 4.00 3.03
N LEU A 91 -8.76 4.15 3.77
CA LEU A 91 -7.92 5.35 3.69
C LEU A 91 -7.28 5.49 2.30
N LEU A 92 -6.77 4.41 1.73
CA LEU A 92 -6.22 4.44 0.38
C LEU A 92 -7.27 4.78 -0.66
N THR A 93 -8.46 4.17 -0.55
CA THR A 93 -9.56 4.45 -1.48
C THR A 93 -9.99 5.92 -1.41
N GLN A 94 -10.10 6.47 -0.20
CA GLN A 94 -10.47 7.88 -0.02
C GLN A 94 -9.42 8.84 -0.58
N GLU A 95 -8.14 8.57 -0.30
CA GLU A 95 -7.06 9.48 -0.71
C GLU A 95 -6.77 9.39 -2.20
N LEU A 96 -6.88 8.21 -2.79
CA LEU A 96 -6.48 8.00 -4.18
C LEU A 96 -7.66 7.97 -5.16
N GLY A 97 -8.88 7.85 -4.65
CA GLY A 97 -10.09 7.86 -5.48
C GLY A 97 -10.26 6.63 -6.35
N VAL A 98 -9.57 5.54 -6.04
CA VAL A 98 -9.65 4.28 -6.78
C VAL A 98 -9.79 3.11 -5.81
N PRO A 99 -10.29 1.95 -6.26
CA PRO A 99 -10.39 0.78 -5.39
C PRO A 99 -9.01 0.36 -4.88
N ALA A 100 -8.97 -0.09 -3.63
CA ALA A 100 -7.75 -0.61 -3.02
C ALA A 100 -8.04 -1.97 -2.38
N ALA A 101 -7.25 -2.97 -2.74
CA ALA A 101 -7.29 -4.29 -2.12
C ALA A 101 -6.07 -4.43 -1.22
N VAL A 102 -6.30 -4.94 0.00
CA VAL A 102 -5.24 -5.10 1.00
C VAL A 102 -5.22 -6.54 1.47
N GLU A 103 -4.04 -7.15 1.43
CA GLU A 103 -3.84 -8.52 1.87
C GLU A 103 -2.59 -8.59 2.74
N ASN A 104 -2.53 -9.61 3.60
CA ASN A 104 -1.30 -9.83 4.36
C ASN A 104 -0.25 -10.51 3.48
N ASP A 105 0.96 -10.17 3.77
CA ASP A 105 2.13 -10.71 3.06
C ASP A 105 2.36 -12.19 3.35
#